data_2b580e9419cd7770777163665a66ca6b
#
_entry.id   2b580e9419cd7770777163665a66ca6b
#
_cell.length_a   1.000
_cell.length_b   1.000
_cell.length_c   1.000
_cell.angle_alpha   90.00
_cell.angle_beta   90.00
_cell.angle_gamma   90.00
#
_symmetry.space_group_name_H-M   'P 1'
#
loop_
_entity.id
_entity.type
_entity.pdbx_description
1 polymer ?
#
loop_
_entity_poly.entity_id
_entity_poly.type
_entity_poly.pdbx_seq_one_letter_code
_entity_poly.pdbx_strand_id
1 'polypeptide(L)'
;MIQHDQRTAVWRRLGTNVIGLTPAEALAKAGADYEVGIVPLVASVPDTLVSAVAGQEMSVAKRVPRKNLTYRLDNGEPIAPVGARYHVVQTKEVLSLVEAMTGAGWQPEFAGTFNNNSAVFMAGKMDMALKTREIDPYLCFVNSFDGSTGVKFACTPFRPFCTNQIRAIFTKRGERPVISLRHTTHILKRADTARELLGLTTAYYRYMDEQVERLLDKVLTEQMLSQALDIVAPIKQDAPDFVRERKEQKRAMLVHTLRTSPTIEDRDRDSAWGLYNAMTELEQWNRDQFPTQAQAEKMFGNHLGMVPMTNPSDRMLRVLTAPYFG
;
A
#
# COMPACT_ATOMS: atom_id res chain seq x y z
N MET A 1 -10.16 15.18 15.36
CA MET A 1 -8.84 14.55 15.13
C MET A 1 -8.86 13.17 15.77
N ILE A 2 -8.41 12.11 15.09
CA ILE A 2 -8.35 10.75 15.65
C ILE A 2 -7.31 10.74 16.77
N GLN A 3 -7.67 10.20 17.95
CA GLN A 3 -6.76 10.11 19.09
C GLN A 3 -5.58 9.22 18.74
N HIS A 4 -4.42 9.50 19.34
CA HIS A 4 -3.15 8.82 18.98
C HIS A 4 -3.21 7.30 19.21
N ASP A 5 -3.80 6.85 20.31
CA ASP A 5 -3.98 5.44 20.68
C ASP A 5 -4.89 4.66 19.71
N GLN A 6 -5.73 5.38 18.94
CA GLN A 6 -6.62 4.82 17.94
C GLN A 6 -6.00 4.77 16.53
N ARG A 7 -4.82 5.36 16.33
CA ARG A 7 -4.15 5.39 15.03
C ARG A 7 -3.55 4.02 14.75
N THR A 8 -3.86 3.48 13.59
CA THR A 8 -3.36 2.17 13.15
C THR A 8 -3.09 2.18 11.66
N ALA A 9 -2.07 1.44 11.24
CA ALA A 9 -1.75 1.30 9.82
C ALA A 9 -2.95 0.81 9.02
N VAL A 10 -3.08 1.26 7.77
CA VAL A 10 -4.24 0.96 6.92
C VAL A 10 -4.46 -0.54 6.75
N TRP A 11 -3.40 -1.32 6.54
CA TRP A 11 -3.51 -2.79 6.41
C TRP A 11 -3.95 -3.48 7.70
N ARG A 12 -3.62 -2.93 8.87
CA ARG A 12 -4.11 -3.45 10.16
C ARG A 12 -5.61 -3.33 10.31
N ARG A 13 -6.23 -2.43 9.54
CA ARG A 13 -7.68 -2.24 9.49
C ARG A 13 -8.35 -3.05 8.41
N LEU A 14 -7.66 -3.25 7.29
CA LEU A 14 -8.16 -4.04 6.17
C LEU A 14 -7.96 -5.54 6.40
N GLY A 15 -6.98 -5.91 7.22
CA GLY A 15 -6.58 -7.29 7.45
C GLY A 15 -6.86 -7.79 8.85
N THR A 16 -6.77 -9.09 8.96
CA THR A 16 -6.77 -9.83 10.21
C THR A 16 -5.36 -9.88 10.78
N ASN A 17 -5.21 -9.67 12.11
CA ASN A 17 -3.95 -9.89 12.81
C ASN A 17 -3.62 -11.38 12.82
N VAL A 18 -2.44 -11.73 12.32
CA VAL A 18 -1.96 -13.11 12.13
C VAL A 18 -0.57 -13.33 12.74
N ILE A 19 -0.14 -12.44 13.63
CA ILE A 19 1.15 -12.57 14.33
C ILE A 19 1.30 -13.95 14.97
N GLY A 20 2.46 -14.57 14.78
CA GLY A 20 2.78 -15.88 15.34
C GLY A 20 2.25 -17.08 14.58
N LEU A 21 1.54 -16.86 13.47
CA LEU A 21 1.05 -17.91 12.58
C LEU A 21 2.02 -18.13 11.42
N THR A 22 2.03 -19.35 10.91
CA THR A 22 2.67 -19.64 9.61
C THR A 22 1.92 -18.92 8.47
N PRO A 23 2.53 -18.68 7.31
CA PRO A 23 1.86 -18.04 6.18
C PRO A 23 0.56 -18.74 5.74
N ALA A 24 0.53 -20.07 5.79
CA ALA A 24 -0.67 -20.85 5.44
C ALA A 24 -1.80 -20.66 6.47
N GLU A 25 -1.48 -20.76 7.76
CA GLU A 25 -2.43 -20.50 8.85
C GLU A 25 -2.93 -19.06 8.84
N ALA A 26 -2.06 -18.12 8.48
CA ALA A 26 -2.39 -16.70 8.34
C ALA A 26 -3.44 -16.46 7.25
N LEU A 27 -3.30 -17.11 6.07
CA LEU A 27 -4.32 -17.04 5.02
C LEU A 27 -5.64 -17.63 5.47
N ALA A 28 -5.61 -18.81 6.08
CA ALA A 28 -6.81 -19.48 6.56
C ALA A 28 -7.58 -18.63 7.59
N LYS A 29 -6.86 -18.09 8.60
CA LYS A 29 -7.44 -17.20 9.60
C LYS A 29 -8.03 -15.91 9.01
N ALA A 30 -7.43 -15.42 7.93
CA ALA A 30 -7.89 -14.21 7.25
C ALA A 30 -9.01 -14.48 6.21
N GLY A 31 -9.44 -15.73 6.01
CA GLY A 31 -10.40 -16.11 4.97
C GLY A 31 -9.89 -15.85 3.55
N ALA A 32 -8.57 -15.91 3.37
CA ALA A 32 -7.86 -15.57 2.15
C ALA A 32 -7.18 -16.79 1.48
N ASP A 33 -7.48 -18.00 1.95
CA ASP A 33 -6.92 -19.28 1.49
C ASP A 33 -7.69 -19.95 0.36
N TYR A 34 -8.73 -19.28 -0.17
CA TYR A 34 -9.52 -19.81 -1.26
C TYR A 34 -8.72 -19.95 -2.56
N GLU A 35 -9.08 -20.97 -3.33
CA GLU A 35 -8.57 -21.16 -4.68
C GLU A 35 -9.52 -20.54 -5.72
N VAL A 36 -8.95 -20.09 -6.82
CA VAL A 36 -9.67 -19.40 -7.89
C VAL A 36 -9.64 -20.22 -9.16
N GLY A 37 -10.83 -20.48 -9.68
CA GLY A 37 -11.04 -21.12 -10.98
C GLY A 37 -11.22 -20.10 -12.10
N ILE A 38 -11.18 -20.57 -13.34
CA ILE A 38 -11.44 -19.78 -14.53
C ILE A 38 -12.33 -20.57 -15.51
N VAL A 39 -13.40 -19.93 -15.99
CA VAL A 39 -14.34 -20.50 -16.93
C VAL A 39 -14.66 -19.51 -18.06
N PRO A 40 -15.16 -19.96 -19.24
CA PRO A 40 -15.67 -19.07 -20.24
C PRO A 40 -16.79 -18.17 -19.70
N LEU A 41 -16.71 -16.86 -19.94
CA LEU A 41 -17.78 -15.94 -19.57
C LEU A 41 -18.98 -16.12 -20.50
N VAL A 42 -20.15 -16.25 -19.88
CA VAL A 42 -21.44 -16.39 -20.58
C VAL A 42 -22.36 -15.25 -20.15
N ALA A 43 -23.03 -14.64 -21.11
CA ALA A 43 -24.06 -13.62 -20.88
C ALA A 43 -25.45 -14.18 -21.19
N SER A 44 -26.43 -13.83 -20.37
CA SER A 44 -27.84 -14.06 -20.67
C SER A 44 -28.31 -12.97 -21.64
N VAL A 45 -28.78 -13.36 -22.81
CA VAL A 45 -29.20 -12.41 -23.87
C VAL A 45 -30.65 -12.71 -24.19
N PRO A 46 -31.56 -11.69 -24.23
CA PRO A 46 -32.94 -11.89 -24.65
C PRO A 46 -33.03 -12.58 -26.01
N ASP A 47 -33.89 -13.57 -26.11
CA ASP A 47 -34.17 -14.27 -27.37
C ASP A 47 -35.61 -13.95 -27.82
N THR A 48 -35.74 -13.10 -28.82
CA THR A 48 -37.04 -12.62 -29.33
C THR A 48 -37.86 -13.72 -29.95
N LEU A 49 -37.24 -14.73 -30.59
CA LEU A 49 -37.94 -15.85 -31.22
C LEU A 49 -38.48 -16.82 -30.15
N VAL A 50 -37.65 -17.19 -29.18
CA VAL A 50 -38.08 -18.06 -28.08
C VAL A 50 -39.12 -17.35 -27.23
N SER A 51 -38.96 -16.06 -26.95
CA SER A 51 -39.94 -15.28 -26.19
C SER A 51 -41.31 -15.20 -26.91
N ALA A 52 -41.30 -15.00 -28.22
CA ALA A 52 -42.55 -14.99 -29.02
C ALA A 52 -43.29 -16.32 -28.99
N VAL A 53 -42.58 -17.43 -29.03
CA VAL A 53 -43.17 -18.78 -28.93
C VAL A 53 -43.64 -19.11 -27.53
N ALA A 54 -42.86 -18.69 -26.52
CA ALA A 54 -43.16 -18.99 -25.10
C ALA A 54 -44.25 -18.08 -24.50
N GLY A 55 -44.60 -16.95 -25.17
CA GLY A 55 -45.51 -15.95 -24.64
C GLY A 55 -45.00 -15.18 -23.40
N GLN A 56 -43.71 -15.27 -23.12
CA GLN A 56 -43.02 -14.58 -22.01
C GLN A 56 -41.59 -14.25 -22.41
N GLU A 57 -40.96 -13.30 -21.71
CA GLU A 57 -39.58 -12.93 -21.96
C GLU A 57 -38.64 -14.10 -21.62
N MET A 58 -37.91 -14.56 -22.62
CA MET A 58 -36.94 -15.67 -22.50
C MET A 58 -35.55 -15.20 -22.90
N SER A 59 -34.54 -15.77 -22.25
CA SER A 59 -33.13 -15.47 -22.56
C SER A 59 -32.34 -16.76 -22.78
N VAL A 60 -31.33 -16.64 -23.62
CA VAL A 60 -30.39 -17.73 -23.92
C VAL A 60 -28.99 -17.34 -23.47
N ALA A 61 -28.27 -18.35 -23.01
CA ALA A 61 -26.88 -18.19 -22.60
C ALA A 61 -25.98 -18.12 -23.84
N LYS A 62 -25.27 -17.01 -24.02
CA LYS A 62 -24.31 -16.82 -25.12
C LYS A 62 -22.91 -16.55 -24.57
N ARG A 63 -21.93 -17.29 -25.10
CA ARG A 63 -20.51 -17.08 -24.72
C ARG A 63 -20.04 -15.70 -25.15
N VAL A 64 -19.42 -14.94 -24.23
CA VAL A 64 -18.78 -13.66 -24.54
C VAL A 64 -17.42 -13.93 -25.20
N PRO A 65 -17.18 -13.47 -26.44
CA PRO A 65 -15.92 -13.75 -27.14
C PRO A 65 -14.72 -13.22 -26.40
N ARG A 66 -13.66 -14.00 -26.33
CA ARG A 66 -12.37 -13.63 -25.72
C ARG A 66 -12.43 -13.18 -24.26
N LYS A 67 -13.48 -13.57 -23.53
CA LYS A 67 -13.62 -13.30 -22.11
C LYS A 67 -13.81 -14.60 -21.31
N ASN A 68 -13.19 -14.63 -20.16
CA ASN A 68 -13.39 -15.64 -19.13
C ASN A 68 -13.87 -14.96 -17.84
N LEU A 69 -14.39 -15.75 -16.92
CA LEU A 69 -14.80 -15.36 -15.58
C LEU A 69 -13.87 -16.06 -14.58
N THR A 70 -13.27 -15.31 -13.68
CA THR A 70 -12.64 -15.86 -12.48
C THR A 70 -13.69 -16.03 -11.39
N TYR A 71 -13.61 -17.12 -10.61
CA TYR A 71 -14.57 -17.43 -9.57
C TYR A 71 -13.89 -18.21 -8.44
N ARG A 72 -14.46 -18.17 -7.25
CA ARG A 72 -13.98 -18.95 -6.10
C ARG A 72 -14.37 -20.41 -6.26
N LEU A 73 -13.42 -21.33 -6.05
CA LEU A 73 -13.69 -22.76 -6.17
C LEU A 73 -14.46 -23.32 -4.98
N ASP A 74 -14.35 -22.69 -3.81
CA ASP A 74 -14.98 -23.16 -2.58
C ASP A 74 -16.50 -22.92 -2.51
N ASN A 75 -16.99 -21.84 -3.14
CA ASN A 75 -18.40 -21.45 -3.06
C ASN A 75 -19.03 -21.06 -4.40
N GLY A 76 -18.25 -21.08 -5.50
CA GLY A 76 -18.72 -20.71 -6.83
C GLY A 76 -18.93 -19.22 -7.06
N GLU A 77 -18.59 -18.35 -6.10
CA GLU A 77 -18.81 -16.91 -6.20
C GLU A 77 -17.99 -16.30 -7.33
N PRO A 78 -18.63 -15.57 -8.28
CA PRO A 78 -17.92 -14.92 -9.37
C PRO A 78 -17.07 -13.73 -8.85
N ILE A 79 -15.85 -13.62 -9.36
CA ILE A 79 -14.92 -12.54 -8.99
C ILE A 79 -14.93 -11.43 -10.07
N ALA A 80 -14.48 -11.75 -11.28
CA ALA A 80 -14.39 -10.74 -12.34
C ALA A 80 -14.27 -11.33 -13.74
N PRO A 81 -14.72 -10.59 -14.77
CA PRO A 81 -14.43 -10.91 -16.15
C PRO A 81 -12.98 -10.58 -16.51
N VAL A 82 -12.25 -11.54 -17.05
CA VAL A 82 -10.85 -11.41 -17.45
C VAL A 82 -10.65 -11.73 -18.93
N GLY A 83 -9.49 -11.40 -19.49
CA GLY A 83 -9.14 -11.71 -20.88
C GLY A 83 -8.91 -13.21 -21.09
N ALA A 84 -9.07 -13.70 -22.34
CA ALA A 84 -8.90 -15.11 -22.69
C ALA A 84 -7.50 -15.68 -22.38
N ARG A 85 -6.48 -14.83 -22.33
CA ARG A 85 -5.09 -15.21 -22.04
C ARG A 85 -4.70 -15.02 -20.57
N TYR A 86 -5.66 -14.63 -19.73
CA TYR A 86 -5.41 -14.47 -18.30
C TYR A 86 -5.12 -15.84 -17.69
N HIS A 87 -4.06 -15.91 -16.89
CA HIS A 87 -3.69 -17.09 -16.11
C HIS A 87 -3.90 -16.79 -14.63
N VAL A 88 -4.61 -17.66 -13.94
CA VAL A 88 -4.78 -17.53 -12.48
C VAL A 88 -3.49 -17.96 -11.81
N VAL A 89 -2.93 -17.09 -10.99
CA VAL A 89 -1.84 -17.42 -10.07
C VAL A 89 -2.45 -17.60 -8.69
N GLN A 90 -2.35 -18.79 -8.13
CA GLN A 90 -2.92 -19.06 -6.81
C GLN A 90 -2.13 -18.35 -5.71
N THR A 91 -2.79 -17.97 -4.62
CA THR A 91 -2.11 -17.30 -3.50
C THR A 91 -1.02 -18.19 -2.88
N LYS A 92 -1.22 -19.51 -2.85
CA LYS A 92 -0.22 -20.49 -2.39
C LYS A 92 1.07 -20.43 -3.23
N GLU A 93 0.96 -20.18 -4.54
CA GLU A 93 2.11 -20.03 -5.42
C GLU A 93 2.90 -18.75 -5.11
N VAL A 94 2.19 -17.66 -4.77
CA VAL A 94 2.81 -16.42 -4.32
C VAL A 94 3.52 -16.60 -2.98
N LEU A 95 2.92 -17.33 -2.04
CA LEU A 95 3.59 -17.67 -0.77
C LEU A 95 4.88 -18.43 -0.97
N SER A 96 4.88 -19.45 -1.82
CA SER A 96 6.11 -20.23 -2.14
C SER A 96 7.20 -19.31 -2.69
N LEU A 97 6.84 -18.27 -3.45
CA LEU A 97 7.80 -17.28 -3.93
C LEU A 97 8.32 -16.39 -2.78
N VAL A 98 7.45 -15.96 -1.87
CA VAL A 98 7.85 -15.18 -0.67
C VAL A 98 8.80 -16.00 0.20
N GLU A 99 8.49 -17.25 0.47
CA GLU A 99 9.34 -18.16 1.26
C GLU A 99 10.70 -18.37 0.60
N ALA A 100 10.74 -18.54 -0.73
CA ALA A 100 11.97 -18.67 -1.48
C ALA A 100 12.83 -17.38 -1.46
N MET A 101 12.16 -16.20 -1.37
CA MET A 101 12.83 -14.90 -1.27
C MET A 101 13.44 -14.65 0.11
N THR A 102 12.69 -14.95 1.15
CA THR A 102 12.97 -14.47 2.50
C THR A 102 13.51 -15.57 3.43
N GLY A 103 13.41 -16.84 3.03
CA GLY A 103 13.68 -17.96 3.93
C GLY A 103 12.81 -17.87 5.18
N ALA A 104 13.38 -18.15 6.36
CA ALA A 104 12.70 -18.01 7.64
C ALA A 104 12.66 -16.56 8.16
N GLY A 105 13.21 -15.60 7.44
CA GLY A 105 13.37 -14.21 7.88
C GLY A 105 12.18 -13.29 7.59
N TRP A 106 11.00 -13.83 7.24
CA TRP A 106 9.77 -13.05 7.06
C TRP A 106 8.65 -13.61 7.92
N GLN A 107 8.07 -12.77 8.74
CA GLN A 107 7.01 -13.16 9.66
C GLN A 107 5.72 -12.42 9.30
N PRO A 108 4.63 -13.12 8.90
CA PRO A 108 3.35 -12.49 8.62
C PRO A 108 2.75 -11.87 9.89
N GLU A 109 2.23 -10.67 9.76
CA GLU A 109 1.54 -9.99 10.84
C GLU A 109 0.09 -9.66 10.49
N PHE A 110 -0.19 -9.38 9.21
CA PHE A 110 -1.52 -9.06 8.72
C PHE A 110 -1.79 -9.72 7.38
N ALA A 111 -2.96 -10.32 7.25
CA ALA A 111 -3.45 -10.89 6.00
C ALA A 111 -4.93 -10.54 5.80
N GLY A 112 -5.40 -10.51 4.57
CA GLY A 112 -6.79 -10.23 4.27
C GLY A 112 -7.09 -10.19 2.79
N THR A 113 -8.34 -9.81 2.51
CA THR A 113 -8.84 -9.60 1.17
C THR A 113 -9.33 -8.16 1.00
N PHE A 114 -9.41 -7.67 -0.21
CA PHE A 114 -10.03 -6.39 -0.55
C PHE A 114 -10.70 -6.44 -1.94
N ASN A 115 -11.39 -5.36 -2.32
CA ASN A 115 -12.17 -5.28 -3.56
C ASN A 115 -13.14 -6.47 -3.69
N ASN A 116 -13.98 -6.71 -2.69
CA ASN A 116 -14.93 -7.84 -2.67
C ASN A 116 -14.28 -9.20 -2.95
N ASN A 117 -13.22 -9.51 -2.23
CA ASN A 117 -12.45 -10.75 -2.38
C ASN A 117 -11.82 -10.96 -3.77
N SER A 118 -11.67 -9.91 -4.58
CA SER A 118 -10.97 -10.02 -5.85
C SER A 118 -9.45 -9.96 -5.72
N ALA A 119 -8.95 -9.61 -4.55
CA ALA A 119 -7.52 -9.56 -4.26
C ALA A 119 -7.21 -10.03 -2.83
N VAL A 120 -6.09 -10.70 -2.68
CA VAL A 120 -5.52 -11.16 -1.40
C VAL A 120 -4.25 -10.39 -1.12
N PHE A 121 -4.01 -10.00 0.13
CA PHE A 121 -2.76 -9.42 0.57
C PHE A 121 -2.25 -10.08 1.85
N MET A 122 -0.94 -10.00 2.03
CA MET A 122 -0.30 -10.31 3.30
C MET A 122 0.89 -9.36 3.50
N ALA A 123 1.03 -8.86 4.72
CA ALA A 123 2.14 -8.00 5.14
C ALA A 123 2.87 -8.68 6.30
N GLY A 124 4.18 -8.75 6.20
CA GLY A 124 5.02 -9.34 7.23
C GLY A 124 6.30 -8.54 7.44
N LYS A 125 6.83 -8.63 8.65
CA LYS A 125 8.10 -8.03 9.04
C LYS A 125 9.25 -8.88 8.52
N MET A 126 10.29 -8.22 8.02
CA MET A 126 11.55 -8.86 7.61
C MET A 126 12.53 -8.85 8.77
N ASP A 127 13.24 -9.95 8.98
CA ASP A 127 14.37 -10.00 9.90
C ASP A 127 15.59 -9.32 9.25
N MET A 128 15.66 -8.01 9.41
CA MET A 128 16.72 -7.18 8.87
C MET A 128 17.13 -6.13 9.91
N ALA A 129 18.38 -6.11 10.28
CA ALA A 129 18.95 -5.09 11.14
C ALA A 129 19.20 -3.80 10.36
N LEU A 130 18.56 -2.70 10.77
CA LEU A 130 18.81 -1.34 10.30
C LEU A 130 19.53 -0.55 11.39
N LYS A 131 20.37 0.43 11.00
CA LYS A 131 21.21 1.20 11.92
C LYS A 131 20.39 2.13 12.82
N THR A 132 19.44 2.85 12.20
CA THR A 132 18.70 3.92 12.86
C THR A 132 17.62 3.42 13.82
N ARG A 133 17.14 2.19 13.68
CA ARG A 133 15.99 1.62 14.41
C ARG A 133 14.69 2.42 14.29
N GLU A 134 14.68 3.44 13.43
CA GLU A 134 13.50 4.28 13.19
C GLU A 134 12.45 3.61 12.30
N ILE A 135 12.83 2.50 11.67
CA ILE A 135 12.05 1.85 10.64
C ILE A 135 12.05 0.35 10.84
N ASP A 136 10.87 -0.23 10.84
CA ASP A 136 10.67 -1.67 10.67
C ASP A 136 10.55 -2.00 9.19
N PRO A 137 11.36 -2.92 8.66
CA PRO A 137 11.28 -3.35 7.28
C PRO A 137 10.14 -4.36 7.09
N TYR A 138 9.10 -3.96 6.34
CA TYR A 138 8.00 -4.85 5.96
C TYR A 138 8.04 -5.17 4.48
N LEU A 139 7.75 -6.41 4.15
CA LEU A 139 7.42 -6.84 2.81
C LEU A 139 5.93 -7.18 2.76
N CYS A 140 5.21 -6.55 1.83
CA CYS A 140 3.81 -6.82 1.55
C CYS A 140 3.68 -7.41 0.16
N PHE A 141 2.86 -8.44 -0.02
CA PHE A 141 2.43 -8.84 -1.34
C PHE A 141 0.93 -8.65 -1.53
N VAL A 142 0.55 -8.49 -2.79
CA VAL A 142 -0.84 -8.51 -3.24
C VAL A 142 -0.96 -9.39 -4.46
N ASN A 143 -1.96 -10.24 -4.47
CA ASN A 143 -2.34 -11.07 -5.60
C ASN A 143 -3.79 -10.76 -5.98
N SER A 144 -4.05 -10.28 -7.21
CA SER A 144 -5.40 -9.98 -7.67
C SER A 144 -5.90 -10.99 -8.68
N PHE A 145 -7.19 -11.29 -8.64
CA PHE A 145 -7.84 -12.27 -9.51
C PHE A 145 -8.77 -11.63 -10.54
N ASP A 146 -8.87 -10.30 -10.55
CA ASP A 146 -9.74 -9.50 -11.43
C ASP A 146 -9.01 -8.96 -12.67
N GLY A 147 -7.72 -9.26 -12.81
CA GLY A 147 -6.89 -8.77 -13.90
C GLY A 147 -6.52 -7.30 -13.80
N SER A 148 -6.89 -6.60 -12.72
CA SER A 148 -6.55 -5.18 -12.51
C SER A 148 -5.05 -4.96 -12.28
N THR A 149 -4.38 -5.93 -11.67
CA THR A 149 -2.94 -5.90 -11.43
C THR A 149 -2.33 -7.30 -11.50
N GLY A 150 -1.00 -7.37 -11.62
CA GLY A 150 -0.25 -8.61 -11.41
C GLY A 150 0.00 -8.89 -9.92
N VAL A 151 0.73 -9.95 -9.63
CA VAL A 151 1.29 -10.15 -8.29
C VAL A 151 2.24 -8.99 -8.00
N LYS A 152 2.03 -8.28 -6.90
CA LYS A 152 2.88 -7.17 -6.47
C LYS A 152 3.56 -7.50 -5.17
N PHE A 153 4.84 -7.14 -5.09
CA PHE A 153 5.62 -7.11 -3.85
C PHE A 153 6.02 -5.67 -3.59
N ALA A 154 5.75 -5.20 -2.39
CA ALA A 154 6.06 -3.83 -1.99
C ALA A 154 6.85 -3.82 -0.69
N CYS A 155 7.99 -3.14 -0.69
CA CYS A 155 8.67 -2.76 0.54
C CYS A 155 7.86 -1.66 1.22
N THR A 156 7.46 -1.88 2.45
CA THR A 156 6.61 -0.95 3.19
C THR A 156 7.28 -0.63 4.52
N PRO A 157 8.14 0.39 4.54
CA PRO A 157 8.81 0.81 5.76
C PRO A 157 7.80 1.34 6.77
N PHE A 158 7.96 0.94 8.01
CA PHE A 158 7.07 1.26 9.09
C PHE A 158 7.84 1.80 10.30
N ARG A 159 7.34 2.82 10.97
CA ARG A 159 7.94 3.32 12.21
C ARG A 159 7.39 2.58 13.41
N PRO A 160 8.24 1.96 14.25
CA PRO A 160 7.80 1.21 15.44
C PRO A 160 7.04 2.07 16.45
N PHE A 161 7.43 3.33 16.60
CA PHE A 161 6.90 4.26 17.60
C PHE A 161 5.63 5.01 17.15
N CYS A 162 5.31 5.00 15.88
CA CYS A 162 4.07 5.56 15.38
C CYS A 162 3.52 4.69 14.25
N THR A 163 2.22 4.69 14.12
CA THR A 163 1.55 3.95 13.05
C THR A 163 1.64 4.62 11.67
N ASN A 164 2.53 5.62 11.53
CA ASN A 164 2.78 6.28 10.26
C ASN A 164 3.57 5.37 9.34
N GLN A 165 3.00 5.10 8.18
CA GLN A 165 3.73 4.45 7.10
C GLN A 165 4.65 5.47 6.46
N ILE A 166 5.93 5.18 6.46
CA ILE A 166 6.88 5.92 5.65
C ILE A 166 6.61 5.50 4.20
N ARG A 167 6.23 6.47 3.39
CA ARG A 167 5.97 6.18 2.00
C ARG A 167 7.26 5.83 1.29
N ALA A 168 7.18 4.92 0.38
CA ALA A 168 8.28 4.42 -0.42
C ALA A 168 8.85 5.48 -1.41
N ILE A 169 9.31 6.62 -0.89
CA ILE A 169 9.72 7.77 -1.69
C ILE A 169 11.24 7.86 -1.80
N PHE A 170 11.94 7.20 -0.91
CA PHE A 170 13.39 7.09 -0.98
C PHE A 170 13.82 6.18 -2.14
N THR A 171 13.39 6.53 -3.36
CA THR A 171 13.84 5.82 -4.54
C THR A 171 14.74 6.72 -5.36
N LYS A 172 15.88 6.21 -5.79
CA LYS A 172 16.60 6.81 -6.90
C LYS A 172 15.62 6.97 -8.06
N ARG A 173 15.74 8.05 -8.81
CA ARG A 173 14.89 8.41 -9.94
C ARG A 173 14.50 7.18 -10.77
N GLY A 174 13.25 6.69 -10.62
CA GLY A 174 12.70 5.57 -11.40
C GLY A 174 12.61 4.21 -10.70
N GLU A 175 13.30 3.98 -9.58
CA GLU A 175 13.20 2.72 -8.83
C GLU A 175 12.08 2.82 -7.79
N ARG A 176 10.96 2.17 -8.07
CA ARG A 176 9.89 2.01 -7.07
C ARG A 176 10.17 0.75 -6.27
N PRO A 177 9.98 0.74 -4.94
CA PRO A 177 10.10 -0.47 -4.13
C PRO A 177 8.88 -1.39 -4.31
N VAL A 178 8.34 -1.41 -5.50
CA VAL A 178 7.21 -2.23 -5.90
C VAL A 178 7.59 -3.02 -7.12
N ILE A 179 7.60 -4.31 -6.98
CA ILE A 179 7.87 -5.26 -8.04
C ILE A 179 6.54 -5.85 -8.48
N SER A 180 6.27 -5.82 -9.77
CA SER A 180 5.04 -6.36 -10.34
C SER A 180 5.35 -7.49 -11.30
N LEU A 181 4.81 -8.66 -11.02
CA LEU A 181 4.90 -9.84 -11.86
C LEU A 181 3.55 -10.07 -12.54
N ARG A 182 3.55 -10.21 -13.86
CA ARG A 182 2.33 -10.51 -14.62
C ARG A 182 1.88 -11.94 -14.33
N HIS A 183 0.58 -12.15 -14.30
CA HIS A 183 -0.06 -13.47 -14.23
C HIS A 183 0.21 -14.28 -15.51
N THR A 184 1.24 -15.11 -15.45
CA THR A 184 1.67 -15.98 -16.56
C THR A 184 2.01 -17.36 -16.03
N THR A 185 1.96 -18.38 -16.90
CA THR A 185 2.28 -19.79 -16.57
C THR A 185 3.69 -20.02 -16.04
N HIS A 186 4.55 -19.03 -16.07
CA HIS A 186 5.98 -19.16 -15.72
C HIS A 186 6.38 -18.31 -14.50
N ILE A 187 5.43 -17.81 -13.74
CA ILE A 187 5.75 -16.95 -12.58
C ILE A 187 6.66 -17.65 -11.56
N LEU A 188 6.49 -18.96 -11.38
CA LEU A 188 7.26 -19.78 -10.44
C LEU A 188 8.63 -20.25 -10.97
N LYS A 189 8.85 -20.25 -12.29
CA LYS A 189 10.15 -20.64 -12.87
C LYS A 189 11.25 -19.61 -12.65
N ARG A 190 10.96 -18.54 -11.91
CA ARG A 190 11.87 -17.43 -11.66
C ARG A 190 12.44 -17.46 -10.24
N ALA A 191 13.04 -18.57 -9.82
CA ALA A 191 13.84 -18.60 -8.60
C ALA A 191 14.95 -17.52 -8.61
N ASP A 192 15.49 -17.23 -9.80
CA ASP A 192 16.42 -16.12 -9.99
C ASP A 192 15.76 -14.76 -9.77
N THR A 193 14.49 -14.61 -10.19
CA THR A 193 13.69 -13.41 -9.90
C THR A 193 13.49 -13.23 -8.39
N ALA A 194 13.25 -14.29 -7.62
CA ALA A 194 13.11 -14.19 -6.17
C ALA A 194 14.39 -13.66 -5.49
N ARG A 195 15.57 -14.15 -5.92
CA ARG A 195 16.86 -13.67 -5.42
C ARG A 195 17.13 -12.22 -5.80
N GLU A 196 16.83 -11.84 -7.04
CA GLU A 196 16.92 -10.45 -7.51
C GLU A 196 16.01 -9.54 -6.71
N LEU A 197 14.76 -9.96 -6.44
CA LEU A 197 13.79 -9.25 -5.63
C LEU A 197 14.27 -9.04 -4.19
N LEU A 198 14.86 -10.07 -3.58
CA LEU A 198 15.44 -9.96 -2.24
C LEU A 198 16.62 -8.98 -2.22
N GLY A 199 17.49 -9.05 -3.23
CA GLY A 199 18.61 -8.11 -3.39
C GLY A 199 18.13 -6.66 -3.51
N LEU A 200 17.12 -6.40 -4.33
CA LEU A 200 16.50 -5.08 -4.49
C LEU A 200 15.85 -4.60 -3.19
N THR A 201 15.14 -5.48 -2.48
CA THR A 201 14.50 -5.18 -1.20
C THR A 201 15.54 -4.79 -0.14
N THR A 202 16.62 -5.57 -0.04
CA THR A 202 17.71 -5.31 0.90
C THR A 202 18.43 -4.00 0.57
N ALA A 203 18.75 -3.77 -0.70
CA ALA A 203 19.37 -2.52 -1.15
C ALA A 203 18.49 -1.29 -0.88
N TYR A 204 17.18 -1.43 -1.09
CA TYR A 204 16.21 -0.38 -0.80
C TYR A 204 16.21 0.00 0.69
N TYR A 205 16.11 -0.97 1.60
CA TYR A 205 16.07 -0.67 3.04
C TYR A 205 17.39 -0.11 3.56
N ARG A 206 18.53 -0.57 3.06
CA ARG A 206 19.84 0.01 3.42
C ARG A 206 19.95 1.46 2.95
N TYR A 207 19.57 1.72 1.70
CA TYR A 207 19.57 3.09 1.17
C TYR A 207 18.62 4.00 1.99
N MET A 208 17.45 3.50 2.34
CA MET A 208 16.48 4.25 3.13
C MET A 208 17.01 4.57 4.53
N ASP A 209 17.62 3.59 5.19
CA ASP A 209 18.23 3.76 6.51
C ASP A 209 19.32 4.83 6.49
N GLU A 210 20.17 4.83 5.47
CA GLU A 210 21.16 5.91 5.26
C GLU A 210 20.52 7.28 5.04
N GLN A 211 19.40 7.36 4.34
CA GLN A 211 18.72 8.66 4.16
C GLN A 211 18.08 9.13 5.47
N VAL A 212 17.52 8.23 6.25
CA VAL A 212 16.98 8.57 7.59
C VAL A 212 18.08 9.06 8.50
N GLU A 213 19.24 8.37 8.54
CA GLU A 213 20.42 8.81 9.28
C GLU A 213 20.81 10.24 8.92
N ARG A 214 20.89 10.56 7.62
CA ARG A 214 21.18 11.91 7.15
C ARG A 214 20.13 12.96 7.55
N LEU A 215 18.86 12.59 7.58
CA LEU A 215 17.78 13.49 7.98
C LEU A 215 17.74 13.70 9.50
N LEU A 216 18.16 12.71 10.29
CA LEU A 216 18.34 12.84 11.73
C LEU A 216 19.48 13.81 12.07
N ASP A 217 20.61 13.70 11.35
CA ASP A 217 21.77 14.56 11.53
C ASP A 217 21.55 16.00 11.03
N LYS A 218 20.56 16.21 10.18
CA LYS A 218 20.27 17.51 9.59
C LYS A 218 19.43 18.37 10.52
N VAL A 219 20.04 19.40 11.11
CA VAL A 219 19.35 20.35 11.99
C VAL A 219 18.24 21.08 11.26
N LEU A 220 17.07 21.16 11.88
CA LEU A 220 15.92 21.88 11.35
C LEU A 220 16.18 23.40 11.36
N THR A 221 16.15 24.02 10.18
CA THR A 221 16.28 25.47 10.03
C THR A 221 14.92 26.14 9.87
N GLU A 222 14.83 27.44 10.18
CA GLU A 222 13.62 28.24 9.93
C GLU A 222 13.21 28.22 8.45
N GLN A 223 14.18 28.19 7.55
CA GLN A 223 13.95 28.11 6.10
C GLN A 223 13.26 26.78 5.73
N MET A 224 13.70 25.64 6.27
CA MET A 224 13.06 24.34 6.05
C MET A 224 11.63 24.32 6.58
N LEU A 225 11.42 24.89 7.77
CA LEU A 225 10.08 24.98 8.36
C LEU A 225 9.16 25.87 7.51
N SER A 226 9.63 27.02 7.07
CA SER A 226 8.88 27.92 6.17
C SER A 226 8.48 27.22 4.87
N GLN A 227 9.40 26.51 4.23
CA GLN A 227 9.12 25.75 3.02
C GLN A 227 8.09 24.63 3.25
N ALA A 228 8.17 23.93 4.39
CA ALA A 228 7.18 22.92 4.75
C ALA A 228 5.78 23.52 4.91
N LEU A 229 5.67 24.68 5.56
CA LEU A 229 4.42 25.43 5.73
C LEU A 229 3.82 25.83 4.38
N ASP A 230 4.64 26.29 3.44
CA ASP A 230 4.21 26.67 2.10
C ASP A 230 3.78 25.45 1.25
N ILE A 231 4.42 24.33 1.44
CA ILE A 231 4.04 23.08 0.76
C ILE A 231 2.71 22.52 1.32
N VAL A 232 2.55 22.54 2.65
CA VAL A 232 1.35 21.97 3.32
C VAL A 232 0.13 22.84 3.14
N ALA A 233 0.30 24.17 3.25
CA ALA A 233 -0.79 25.12 3.20
C ALA A 233 -0.36 26.41 2.49
N PRO A 234 -0.22 26.40 1.16
CA PRO A 234 0.17 27.58 0.40
C PRO A 234 -0.89 28.68 0.52
N ILE A 235 -0.49 29.90 0.90
CA ILE A 235 -1.36 31.07 1.02
C ILE A 235 -1.04 32.03 -0.14
N LYS A 236 -2.02 32.25 -0.99
CA LYS A 236 -1.93 33.25 -2.06
C LYS A 236 -2.12 34.66 -1.50
N GLN A 237 -1.50 35.67 -2.11
CA GLN A 237 -1.62 37.06 -1.66
C GLN A 237 -3.05 37.58 -1.73
N ASP A 238 -3.82 37.15 -2.72
CA ASP A 238 -5.23 37.50 -2.99
C ASP A 238 -6.24 36.54 -2.36
N ALA A 239 -5.80 35.66 -1.45
CA ALA A 239 -6.71 34.69 -0.83
C ALA A 239 -7.75 35.40 0.07
N PRO A 240 -9.06 35.04 -0.03
CA PRO A 240 -10.07 35.51 0.88
C PRO A 240 -9.75 35.18 2.36
N ASP A 241 -10.20 36.02 3.30
CA ASP A 241 -9.85 35.90 4.72
C ASP A 241 -10.17 34.53 5.31
N PHE A 242 -11.34 33.96 5.01
CA PHE A 242 -11.71 32.62 5.49
C PHE A 242 -10.78 31.51 4.95
N VAL A 243 -10.25 31.68 3.72
CA VAL A 243 -9.28 30.73 3.14
C VAL A 243 -7.95 30.89 3.83
N ARG A 244 -7.52 32.13 4.06
CA ARG A 244 -6.27 32.47 4.76
C ARG A 244 -6.29 31.87 6.18
N GLU A 245 -7.32 32.15 6.95
CA GLU A 245 -7.48 31.64 8.31
C GLU A 245 -7.42 30.11 8.38
N ARG A 246 -8.14 29.40 7.49
CA ARG A 246 -8.10 27.94 7.41
C ARG A 246 -6.69 27.40 7.08
N LYS A 247 -5.95 28.11 6.24
CA LYS A 247 -4.57 27.74 5.90
C LYS A 247 -3.61 27.98 7.06
N GLU A 248 -3.76 29.10 7.76
CA GLU A 248 -2.99 29.41 8.96
C GLU A 248 -3.23 28.40 10.08
N GLN A 249 -4.48 27.99 10.31
CA GLN A 249 -4.80 26.91 11.23
C GLN A 249 -4.06 25.62 10.86
N LYS A 250 -4.03 25.26 9.57
CA LYS A 250 -3.30 24.06 9.11
C LYS A 250 -1.78 24.20 9.32
N ARG A 251 -1.22 25.39 9.13
CA ARG A 251 0.20 25.68 9.42
C ARG A 251 0.49 25.54 10.92
N ALA A 252 -0.35 26.12 11.76
CA ALA A 252 -0.24 25.97 13.21
C ALA A 252 -0.32 24.53 13.67
N MET A 253 -1.19 23.72 13.04
CA MET A 253 -1.26 22.28 13.31
C MET A 253 0.04 21.53 12.98
N LEU A 254 0.73 21.88 11.90
CA LEU A 254 2.04 21.26 11.58
C LEU A 254 3.06 21.55 12.67
N VAL A 255 3.18 22.82 13.06
CA VAL A 255 4.11 23.25 14.13
C VAL A 255 3.75 22.58 15.46
N HIS A 256 2.47 22.53 15.80
CA HIS A 256 2.00 21.84 17.00
C HIS A 256 2.34 20.36 16.96
N THR A 257 2.05 19.65 15.85
CA THR A 257 2.38 18.23 15.69
C THR A 257 3.89 17.99 15.85
N LEU A 258 4.73 18.81 15.23
CA LEU A 258 6.19 18.71 15.36
C LEU A 258 6.65 18.84 16.84
N ARG A 259 6.04 19.73 17.60
CA ARG A 259 6.45 20.04 18.99
C ARG A 259 5.85 19.12 20.03
N THR A 260 4.68 18.55 19.79
CA THR A 260 3.91 17.86 20.85
C THR A 260 3.53 16.42 20.53
N SER A 261 3.69 15.97 19.27
CA SER A 261 3.31 14.59 18.94
C SER A 261 4.15 13.58 19.73
N PRO A 262 3.50 12.62 20.40
CA PRO A 262 4.21 11.54 21.12
C PRO A 262 4.88 10.54 20.18
N THR A 263 4.62 10.62 18.85
CA THR A 263 5.25 9.76 17.86
C THR A 263 6.58 10.31 17.36
N ILE A 264 6.91 11.55 17.70
CA ILE A 264 8.17 12.19 17.36
C ILE A 264 8.99 12.28 18.65
N GLU A 265 10.10 11.54 18.71
CA GLU A 265 10.97 11.59 19.88
C GLU A 265 11.53 12.99 20.08
N ASP A 266 11.74 13.39 21.34
CA ASP A 266 12.20 14.75 21.67
C ASP A 266 13.52 15.10 20.97
N ARG A 267 14.43 14.12 20.85
CA ARG A 267 15.72 14.29 20.13
C ARG A 267 15.56 14.59 18.63
N ASP A 268 14.44 14.17 18.01
CA ASP A 268 14.20 14.29 16.57
C ASP A 268 13.48 15.59 16.20
N ARG A 269 12.85 16.28 17.18
CA ARG A 269 12.03 17.48 16.96
C ARG A 269 12.75 18.61 16.26
N ASP A 270 14.05 18.73 16.50
CA ASP A 270 14.91 19.75 15.91
C ASP A 270 15.70 19.23 14.71
N SER A 271 15.25 18.14 14.08
CA SER A 271 15.83 17.55 12.88
C SER A 271 14.90 17.62 11.66
N ALA A 272 15.50 17.50 10.47
CA ALA A 272 14.73 17.36 9.23
C ALA A 272 13.85 16.09 9.24
N TRP A 273 14.26 15.03 9.95
CA TRP A 273 13.49 13.82 10.15
C TRP A 273 12.21 14.06 10.95
N GLY A 274 12.30 14.81 12.05
CA GLY A 274 11.14 15.20 12.86
C GLY A 274 10.13 16.02 12.05
N LEU A 275 10.59 16.97 11.25
CA LEU A 275 9.73 17.75 10.35
C LEU A 275 9.01 16.87 9.33
N TYR A 276 9.72 15.94 8.68
CA TYR A 276 9.12 14.99 7.75
C TYR A 276 8.04 14.14 8.41
N ASN A 277 8.31 13.66 9.64
CA ASN A 277 7.34 12.86 10.40
C ASN A 277 6.10 13.66 10.80
N ALA A 278 6.27 14.91 11.21
CA ALA A 278 5.13 15.79 11.51
C ALA A 278 4.24 16.02 10.28
N MET A 279 4.84 16.18 9.10
CA MET A 279 4.09 16.33 7.84
C MET A 279 3.32 15.06 7.47
N THR A 280 3.96 13.89 7.57
CA THR A 280 3.32 12.61 7.26
C THR A 280 2.19 12.31 8.23
N GLU A 281 2.36 12.62 9.50
CA GLU A 281 1.33 12.47 10.53
C GLU A 281 0.12 13.37 10.24
N LEU A 282 0.37 14.64 9.93
CA LEU A 282 -0.69 15.58 9.57
C LEU A 282 -1.49 15.14 8.35
N GLU A 283 -0.84 14.56 7.34
CA GLU A 283 -1.50 14.06 6.14
C GLU A 283 -2.34 12.81 6.40
N GLN A 284 -1.83 11.91 7.20
CA GLN A 284 -2.47 10.61 7.44
C GLN A 284 -3.59 10.70 8.49
N TRP A 285 -3.41 11.50 9.52
CA TRP A 285 -4.23 11.47 10.72
C TRP A 285 -5.01 12.75 11.04
N ASN A 286 -4.83 13.81 10.25
CA ASN A 286 -5.63 15.02 10.39
C ASN A 286 -7.03 14.85 9.79
N ARG A 287 -7.80 13.92 10.37
CA ARG A 287 -9.18 13.61 10.00
C ARG A 287 -10.03 13.52 11.26
N ASP A 288 -11.26 13.97 11.16
CA ASP A 288 -12.23 13.90 12.27
C ASP A 288 -12.83 12.48 12.39
N GLN A 289 -12.71 11.68 11.36
CA GLN A 289 -13.28 10.33 11.29
C GLN A 289 -12.27 9.34 10.72
N PHE A 290 -12.42 8.10 11.13
CA PHE A 290 -11.67 6.99 10.52
C PHE A 290 -12.01 6.87 9.02
N PRO A 291 -11.04 6.49 8.18
CA PRO A 291 -11.32 6.23 6.78
C PRO A 291 -12.35 5.10 6.65
N THR A 292 -13.28 5.27 5.71
CA THR A 292 -14.19 4.19 5.29
C THR A 292 -13.40 3.04 4.69
N GLN A 293 -14.02 1.86 4.55
CA GLN A 293 -13.42 0.70 3.87
C GLN A 293 -12.81 1.10 2.51
N ALA A 294 -13.58 1.77 1.65
CA ALA A 294 -13.11 2.21 0.33
C ALA A 294 -11.94 3.21 0.41
N GLN A 295 -11.96 4.12 1.39
CA GLN A 295 -10.84 5.04 1.61
C GLN A 295 -9.59 4.31 2.09
N ALA A 296 -9.75 3.32 2.97
CA ALA A 296 -8.67 2.49 3.47
C ALA A 296 -8.05 1.65 2.35
N GLU A 297 -8.86 1.04 1.49
CA GLU A 297 -8.41 0.29 0.31
C GLU A 297 -7.65 1.18 -0.68
N LYS A 298 -8.15 2.40 -0.93
CA LYS A 298 -7.44 3.38 -1.76
C LYS A 298 -6.11 3.82 -1.15
N MET A 299 -6.06 4.06 0.16
CA MET A 299 -4.82 4.38 0.86
C MET A 299 -3.82 3.24 0.76
N PHE A 300 -4.28 2.00 0.95
CA PHE A 300 -3.46 0.81 0.82
C PHE A 300 -2.94 0.62 -0.62
N GLY A 301 -3.79 0.79 -1.63
CA GLY A 301 -3.40 0.78 -3.04
C GLY A 301 -2.32 1.83 -3.37
N ASN A 302 -2.41 3.03 -2.78
CA ASN A 302 -1.39 4.05 -2.92
C ASN A 302 -0.03 3.60 -2.35
N HIS A 303 -0.02 2.92 -1.20
CA HIS A 303 1.22 2.38 -0.61
C HIS A 303 1.85 1.30 -1.49
N LEU A 304 1.03 0.51 -2.16
CA LEU A 304 1.48 -0.52 -3.09
C LEU A 304 1.89 0.03 -4.46
N GLY A 305 1.98 1.37 -4.61
CA GLY A 305 2.36 2.02 -5.86
C GLY A 305 1.35 1.83 -6.99
N MET A 306 0.09 1.58 -6.67
CA MET A 306 -1.00 1.46 -7.66
C MET A 306 -1.43 2.83 -8.19
N VAL A 307 -1.18 3.91 -7.43
CA VAL A 307 -1.52 5.30 -7.80
C VAL A 307 -0.30 6.20 -7.64
N PRO A 308 -0.04 7.15 -8.55
CA PRO A 308 1.04 8.12 -8.41
C PRO A 308 0.89 8.94 -7.13
N MET A 309 1.98 9.12 -6.39
CA MET A 309 1.98 9.90 -5.16
C MET A 309 2.39 11.35 -5.43
N THR A 310 1.56 12.30 -5.02
CA THR A 310 1.80 13.75 -5.16
C THR A 310 1.53 14.50 -3.86
N ASN A 311 1.79 13.86 -2.71
CA ASN A 311 1.47 14.46 -1.41
C ASN A 311 2.49 15.53 -0.99
N PRO A 312 2.09 16.46 -0.09
CA PRO A 312 2.99 17.45 0.49
C PRO A 312 4.25 16.88 1.11
N SER A 313 4.17 15.79 1.89
CA SER A 313 5.34 15.14 2.49
C SER A 313 6.33 14.62 1.45
N ASP A 314 5.86 14.10 0.33
CA ASP A 314 6.70 13.63 -0.78
C ASP A 314 7.48 14.78 -1.42
N ARG A 315 6.81 15.92 -1.57
CA ARG A 315 7.44 17.15 -2.11
C ARG A 315 8.49 17.68 -1.16
N MET A 316 8.19 17.69 0.13
CA MET A 316 9.13 18.15 1.15
C MET A 316 10.35 17.23 1.27
N LEU A 317 10.16 15.91 1.20
CA LEU A 317 11.27 14.97 1.25
C LEU A 317 12.29 15.25 0.12
N ARG A 318 11.82 15.56 -1.09
CA ARG A 318 12.69 15.94 -2.19
C ARG A 318 13.49 17.21 -1.88
N VAL A 319 12.89 18.16 -1.17
CA VAL A 319 13.57 19.36 -0.70
C VAL A 319 14.62 19.01 0.36
N LEU A 320 14.25 18.21 1.36
CA LEU A 320 15.14 17.84 2.46
C LEU A 320 16.33 16.98 2.01
N THR A 321 16.17 16.18 0.95
CA THR A 321 17.21 15.30 0.40
C THR A 321 17.99 15.92 -0.76
N ALA A 322 17.63 17.13 -1.20
CA ALA A 322 18.36 17.83 -2.25
C ALA A 322 19.80 18.19 -1.79
N PRO A 323 20.82 18.06 -2.66
CA PRO A 323 22.21 18.24 -2.29
C PRO A 323 22.62 19.69 -1.94
N TYR A 324 21.72 20.66 -2.10
CA TYR A 324 21.99 22.10 -1.92
C TYR A 324 21.51 22.70 -0.60
N PHE A 325 21.04 21.91 0.36
CA PHE A 325 20.73 22.36 1.71
C PHE A 325 21.81 21.91 2.69
N GLY A 326 23.04 22.38 2.47
CA GLY A 326 24.14 22.35 3.38
C GLY A 326 24.40 23.74 3.96
#